data_788bddbfba5cec06bc388b6668b10917
#
_entry.id   788bddbfba5cec06bc388b6668b10917
#
_cell.length_a   1.000
_cell.length_b   1.000
_cell.length_c   1.000
_cell.angle_alpha   90.00
_cell.angle_beta   90.00
_cell.angle_gamma   90.00
#
_symmetry.space_group_name_H-M   'P 1'
#
loop_
_entity.id
_entity.type
_entity.pdbx_description
1 polymer ?
#
loop_
_entity_poly.entity_id
_entity_poly.type
_entity_poly.pdbx_seq_one_letter_code
_entity_poly.pdbx_strand_id
1 'polypeptide(L)'
;MRSDFPLTQENETPPAELPHLSIKGLGLKRNGRWLFRHLDWEVPRGSVVAVVGPSGVGKSSLLNCLAGLAEPTEGSVTFSCNAGCLHKAPDYQKRVGIIFQNFLLSQNCSVLRNVLCGRLGRYRWWQTLFKFPRSDKAAAALLLADLGLSAHLHRRAADISGGEQQRAAVARALFQEPELLLADEPVSNLDVYLCGRVLGILRQEAHQNRRTAFCVLHDPALLERFADFVLSLDPMNPERWRVREVHAAAAH
;
A
#
# COMPACT_ATOMS: atom_id res chain seq x y z
N MET A 1 -9.82 13.74 -63.00
CA MET A 1 -8.75 12.95 -62.40
C MET A 1 -8.83 13.14 -60.90
N ARG A 2 -9.43 12.20 -60.22
CA ARG A 2 -9.49 12.15 -58.74
C ARG A 2 -8.39 11.19 -58.31
N SER A 3 -7.45 11.64 -57.49
CA SER A 3 -6.43 10.81 -56.86
C SER A 3 -6.93 10.43 -55.48
N ASP A 4 -7.37 9.18 -55.33
CA ASP A 4 -7.68 8.56 -54.06
C ASP A 4 -6.35 8.22 -53.36
N PHE A 5 -6.10 8.85 -52.22
CA PHE A 5 -5.07 8.42 -51.28
C PHE A 5 -5.74 7.51 -50.24
N PRO A 6 -5.27 6.27 -50.06
CA PRO A 6 -5.75 5.45 -48.95
C PRO A 6 -5.09 5.93 -47.64
N LEU A 7 -5.93 6.38 -46.71
CA LEU A 7 -5.54 6.58 -45.29
C LEU A 7 -5.35 5.21 -44.68
N THR A 8 -4.11 4.75 -44.60
CA THR A 8 -3.70 3.66 -43.73
C THR A 8 -3.85 4.16 -42.27
N GLN A 9 -4.91 3.74 -41.61
CA GLN A 9 -5.00 3.82 -40.14
C GLN A 9 -3.96 2.85 -39.58
N GLU A 10 -2.80 3.37 -39.18
CA GLU A 10 -1.91 2.67 -38.29
C GLU A 10 -2.66 2.52 -36.97
N ASN A 11 -3.03 1.27 -36.62
CA ASN A 11 -3.46 0.89 -35.31
C ASN A 11 -2.26 1.11 -34.36
N GLU A 12 -2.11 2.31 -33.84
CA GLU A 12 -1.22 2.56 -32.73
C GLU A 12 -1.74 1.76 -31.53
N THR A 13 -1.11 0.62 -31.27
CA THR A 13 -1.25 -0.10 -30.01
C THR A 13 -0.93 0.92 -28.90
N PRO A 14 -1.84 1.17 -27.93
CA PRO A 14 -1.54 2.12 -26.88
C PRO A 14 -0.21 1.73 -26.23
N PRO A 15 0.67 2.69 -25.93
CA PRO A 15 1.97 2.39 -25.34
C PRO A 15 1.77 1.56 -24.08
N ALA A 16 2.47 0.44 -23.99
CA ALA A 16 2.41 -0.44 -22.82
C ALA A 16 2.63 0.40 -21.57
N GLU A 17 1.63 0.42 -20.69
CA GLU A 17 1.72 1.21 -19.46
C GLU A 17 2.94 0.76 -18.66
N LEU A 18 3.81 1.70 -18.29
CA LEU A 18 4.97 1.41 -17.48
C LEU A 18 4.55 0.76 -16.16
N PRO A 19 5.22 -0.30 -15.71
CA PRO A 19 4.92 -0.94 -14.44
C PRO A 19 5.04 0.09 -13.32
N HIS A 20 4.15 0.01 -12.32
CA HIS A 20 4.19 0.92 -11.19
C HIS A 20 5.42 0.68 -10.30
N LEU A 21 5.75 -0.59 -10.11
CA LEU A 21 6.91 -1.03 -9.37
C LEU A 21 7.67 -2.07 -10.19
N SER A 22 8.97 -1.84 -10.43
CA SER A 22 9.87 -2.80 -11.05
C SER A 22 10.84 -3.31 -9.99
N ILE A 23 10.76 -4.58 -9.68
CA ILE A 23 11.61 -5.29 -8.73
C ILE A 23 12.59 -6.13 -9.56
N LYS A 24 13.90 -5.93 -9.38
CA LYS A 24 14.94 -6.62 -10.16
C LYS A 24 15.97 -7.27 -9.25
N GLY A 25 16.03 -8.61 -9.27
CA GLY A 25 16.99 -9.41 -8.52
C GLY A 25 16.96 -9.13 -7.02
N LEU A 26 15.82 -8.72 -6.47
CA LEU A 26 15.73 -8.26 -5.08
C LEU A 26 16.02 -9.39 -4.11
N GLY A 27 16.97 -9.17 -3.19
CA GLY A 27 17.30 -10.09 -2.12
C GLY A 27 17.63 -9.39 -0.82
N LEU A 28 17.23 -10.00 0.29
CA LEU A 28 17.54 -9.51 1.62
C LEU A 28 18.07 -10.62 2.51
N LYS A 29 19.24 -10.36 3.10
CA LYS A 29 19.90 -11.21 4.09
C LYS A 29 19.85 -10.55 5.47
N ARG A 30 19.42 -11.30 6.48
CA ARG A 30 19.44 -10.87 7.88
C ARG A 30 20.09 -11.94 8.76
N ASN A 31 20.96 -11.53 9.67
CA ASN A 31 21.66 -12.43 10.59
C ASN A 31 22.28 -13.66 9.90
N GLY A 32 22.91 -13.44 8.72
CA GLY A 32 23.55 -14.50 7.95
C GLY A 32 22.60 -15.36 7.11
N ARG A 33 21.27 -15.24 7.27
CA ARG A 33 20.26 -16.02 6.55
C ARG A 33 19.57 -15.16 5.49
N TRP A 34 19.39 -15.72 4.28
CA TRP A 34 18.54 -15.12 3.26
C TRP A 34 17.06 -15.27 3.64
N LEU A 35 16.30 -14.18 3.54
CA LEU A 35 14.85 -14.19 3.70
C LEU A 35 14.16 -14.40 2.36
N PHE A 36 14.63 -13.72 1.33
CA PHE A 36 14.25 -13.92 -0.06
C PHE A 36 15.42 -13.49 -0.94
N ARG A 37 15.46 -13.99 -2.17
CA ARG A 37 16.56 -13.74 -3.11
C ARG A 37 16.10 -13.84 -4.55
N HIS A 38 16.76 -13.10 -5.44
CA HIS A 38 16.49 -13.08 -6.88
C HIS A 38 15.01 -12.83 -7.23
N LEU A 39 14.31 -12.01 -6.46
CA LEU A 39 12.92 -11.67 -6.73
C LEU A 39 12.87 -10.68 -7.89
N ASP A 40 12.26 -11.10 -9.00
CA ASP A 40 12.08 -10.32 -10.22
C ASP A 40 10.59 -10.24 -10.55
N TRP A 41 10.04 -9.04 -10.53
CA TRP A 41 8.64 -8.84 -10.88
C TRP A 41 8.34 -7.39 -11.25
N GLU A 42 7.50 -7.23 -12.27
CA GLU A 42 6.93 -5.96 -12.66
C GLU A 42 5.47 -5.88 -12.21
N VAL A 43 5.21 -5.00 -11.26
CA VAL A 43 3.90 -4.87 -10.61
C VAL A 43 3.06 -3.86 -11.38
N PRO A 44 1.89 -4.27 -11.89
CA PRO A 44 0.99 -3.37 -12.59
C PRO A 44 0.49 -2.24 -11.68
N ARG A 45 0.29 -1.06 -12.28
CA ARG A 45 -0.30 0.07 -11.55
C ARG A 45 -1.76 -0.21 -11.22
N GLY A 46 -2.17 0.18 -10.02
CA GLY A 46 -3.57 0.05 -9.59
C GLY A 46 -3.94 -1.34 -9.11
N SER A 47 -2.97 -2.21 -8.83
CA SER A 47 -3.22 -3.58 -8.35
C SER A 47 -3.12 -3.72 -6.83
N VAL A 48 -3.85 -4.68 -6.31
CA VAL A 48 -3.75 -5.16 -4.92
C VAL A 48 -2.98 -6.46 -4.90
N VAL A 49 -1.82 -6.45 -4.24
CA VAL A 49 -0.93 -7.61 -4.08
C VAL A 49 -1.05 -8.14 -2.66
N ALA A 50 -1.49 -9.37 -2.51
CA ALA A 50 -1.41 -10.07 -1.23
C ALA A 50 -0.05 -10.75 -1.09
N VAL A 51 0.65 -10.48 0.02
CA VAL A 51 1.93 -11.14 0.36
C VAL A 51 1.65 -12.24 1.37
N VAL A 52 1.99 -13.47 1.00
CA VAL A 52 1.70 -14.66 1.83
C VAL A 52 2.95 -15.48 2.12
N GLY A 53 2.88 -16.27 3.17
CA GLY A 53 3.93 -17.16 3.63
C GLY A 53 3.89 -17.28 5.16
N PRO A 54 4.59 -18.28 5.74
CA PRO A 54 4.60 -18.51 7.18
C PRO A 54 5.22 -17.32 7.95
N SER A 55 5.02 -17.31 9.25
CA SER A 55 5.64 -16.29 10.12
C SER A 55 7.17 -16.36 10.02
N GLY A 56 7.80 -15.19 10.00
CA GLY A 56 9.27 -15.10 9.92
C GLY A 56 9.89 -15.34 8.53
N VAL A 57 9.08 -15.59 7.46
CA VAL A 57 9.61 -15.82 6.10
C VAL A 57 10.18 -14.57 5.45
N GLY A 58 9.85 -13.37 5.96
CA GLY A 58 10.38 -12.10 5.44
C GLY A 58 9.34 -11.16 4.84
N LYS A 59 8.02 -11.40 5.02
CA LYS A 59 6.94 -10.55 4.48
C LYS A 59 7.09 -9.08 4.88
N SER A 60 7.15 -8.78 6.18
CA SER A 60 7.36 -7.42 6.70
C SER A 60 8.70 -6.82 6.24
N SER A 61 9.72 -7.67 6.10
CA SER A 61 11.03 -7.24 5.60
C SER A 61 10.98 -6.88 4.11
N LEU A 62 10.20 -7.60 3.31
CA LEU A 62 9.93 -7.24 1.92
C LEU A 62 9.21 -5.89 1.85
N LEU A 63 8.13 -5.70 2.63
CA LEU A 63 7.44 -4.41 2.68
C LEU A 63 8.40 -3.27 3.07
N ASN A 64 9.30 -3.49 4.03
CA ASN A 64 10.29 -2.49 4.42
C ASN A 64 11.30 -2.17 3.30
N CYS A 65 11.71 -3.16 2.49
CA CYS A 65 12.51 -2.91 1.29
C CYS A 65 11.73 -2.09 0.25
N LEU A 66 10.47 -2.45 -0.01
CA LEU A 66 9.60 -1.70 -0.92
C LEU A 66 9.32 -0.29 -0.41
N ALA A 67 9.31 -0.06 0.88
CA ALA A 67 9.16 1.26 1.51
C ALA A 67 10.42 2.12 1.45
N GLY A 68 11.57 1.54 1.10
CA GLY A 68 12.87 2.21 1.23
C GLY A 68 13.30 2.41 2.69
N LEU A 69 12.72 1.66 3.64
CA LEU A 69 13.09 1.65 5.05
C LEU A 69 14.19 0.64 5.38
N ALA A 70 14.37 -0.36 4.52
CA ALA A 70 15.47 -1.32 4.59
C ALA A 70 16.18 -1.35 3.24
N GLU A 71 17.51 -1.29 3.29
CA GLU A 71 18.31 -1.50 2.08
C GLU A 71 18.37 -2.98 1.74
N PRO A 72 18.07 -3.37 0.48
CA PRO A 72 18.24 -4.73 0.03
C PRO A 72 19.72 -5.11 0.04
N THR A 73 20.02 -6.39 0.25
CA THR A 73 21.38 -6.92 0.16
C THR A 73 21.84 -7.03 -1.29
N GLU A 74 20.90 -7.34 -2.19
CA GLU A 74 21.14 -7.39 -3.63
C GLU A 74 19.88 -6.93 -4.38
N GLY A 75 20.06 -6.56 -5.65
CA GLY A 75 18.99 -6.10 -6.53
C GLY A 75 18.51 -4.69 -6.25
N SER A 76 17.40 -4.33 -6.85
CA SER A 76 16.84 -2.98 -6.76
C SER A 76 15.32 -2.97 -6.91
N VAL A 77 14.71 -1.90 -6.38
CA VAL A 77 13.31 -1.59 -6.58
C VAL A 77 13.21 -0.23 -7.25
N THR A 78 12.53 -0.14 -8.36
CA THR A 78 12.28 1.12 -9.06
C THR A 78 10.78 1.40 -9.04
N PHE A 79 10.41 2.60 -8.65
CA PHE A 79 9.02 3.04 -8.59
C PHE A 79 8.76 4.07 -9.69
N SER A 80 7.78 3.82 -10.53
CA SER A 80 7.35 4.73 -11.59
C SER A 80 6.14 5.51 -11.13
N CYS A 81 6.27 6.82 -11.00
CA CYS A 81 5.17 7.71 -10.65
C CYS A 81 4.85 8.67 -11.80
N ASN A 82 3.76 9.43 -11.67
CA ASN A 82 3.35 10.41 -12.69
C ASN A 82 4.41 11.51 -12.95
N ALA A 83 5.39 11.66 -12.08
CA ALA A 83 6.51 12.62 -12.19
C ALA A 83 7.82 11.99 -12.71
N GLY A 84 7.80 10.72 -13.14
CA GLY A 84 8.98 9.98 -13.62
C GLY A 84 9.40 8.84 -12.68
N CYS A 85 10.51 8.18 -12.98
CA CYS A 85 11.04 7.10 -12.15
C CYS A 85 11.73 7.66 -10.90
N LEU A 86 11.26 7.25 -9.73
CA LEU A 86 11.84 7.63 -8.43
C LEU A 86 12.47 6.39 -7.79
N HIS A 87 13.80 6.35 -7.80
CA HIS A 87 14.55 5.44 -6.95
C HIS A 87 15.40 6.27 -6.01
N LYS A 88 15.28 6.04 -4.69
CA LYS A 88 16.04 6.77 -3.64
C LYS A 88 15.88 8.31 -3.65
N ALA A 89 14.88 8.86 -4.35
CA ALA A 89 14.62 10.30 -4.29
C ALA A 89 14.08 10.69 -2.90
N PRO A 90 14.41 11.88 -2.37
CA PRO A 90 13.90 12.37 -1.09
C PRO A 90 12.37 12.38 -1.02
N ASP A 91 11.70 12.44 -2.16
CA ASP A 91 10.24 12.44 -2.27
C ASP A 91 9.60 11.06 -2.36
N TYR A 92 10.37 9.97 -2.46
CA TYR A 92 9.84 8.61 -2.52
C TYR A 92 8.97 8.29 -1.30
N GLN A 93 9.50 8.51 -0.10
CA GLN A 93 8.80 8.23 1.16
C GLN A 93 7.50 9.03 1.32
N LYS A 94 7.39 10.21 0.71
CA LYS A 94 6.15 10.98 0.71
C LYS A 94 5.03 10.36 -0.13
N ARG A 95 5.38 9.46 -1.04
CA ARG A 95 4.46 8.76 -1.95
C ARG A 95 4.11 7.35 -1.47
N VAL A 96 4.79 6.86 -0.42
CA VAL A 96 4.57 5.54 0.17
C VAL A 96 3.82 5.70 1.48
N GLY A 97 2.63 5.12 1.57
CA GLY A 97 1.87 5.00 2.80
C GLY A 97 2.14 3.64 3.45
N ILE A 98 2.35 3.62 4.77
CA ILE A 98 2.64 2.38 5.48
C ILE A 98 1.67 2.19 6.63
N ILE A 99 1.07 1.00 6.69
CA ILE A 99 0.31 0.50 7.83
C ILE A 99 1.18 -0.55 8.51
N PHE A 100 1.70 -0.22 9.69
CA PHE A 100 2.54 -1.11 10.47
C PHE A 100 1.69 -2.04 11.36
N GLN A 101 2.16 -3.25 11.60
CA GLN A 101 1.52 -4.22 12.49
C GLN A 101 1.26 -3.65 13.91
N ASN A 102 2.15 -2.81 14.43
CA ASN A 102 2.01 -2.15 15.73
C ASN A 102 1.32 -0.78 15.66
N PHE A 103 0.62 -0.47 14.57
CA PHE A 103 -0.12 0.76 14.28
C PHE A 103 0.70 2.05 14.32
N LEU A 104 1.69 2.17 15.19
CA LEU A 104 2.57 3.33 15.42
C LEU A 104 1.79 4.66 15.54
N LEU A 105 0.66 4.64 16.26
CA LEU A 105 -0.10 5.84 16.59
C LEU A 105 0.54 6.57 17.77
N SER A 106 0.51 7.90 17.73
CA SER A 106 0.86 8.72 18.89
C SER A 106 -0.23 8.57 19.95
N GLN A 107 0.07 7.82 21.02
CA GLN A 107 -0.89 7.41 22.05
C GLN A 107 -1.53 8.61 22.78
N ASN A 108 -0.77 9.70 22.98
CA ASN A 108 -1.22 10.91 23.65
C ASN A 108 -1.98 11.89 22.72
N CYS A 109 -2.04 11.61 21.42
CA CYS A 109 -2.78 12.43 20.48
C CYS A 109 -4.18 11.86 20.22
N SER A 110 -5.11 12.74 19.84
CA SER A 110 -6.43 12.29 19.39
C SER A 110 -6.35 11.47 18.09
N VAL A 111 -7.37 10.64 17.85
CA VAL A 111 -7.52 9.86 16.62
C VAL A 111 -7.46 10.78 15.39
N LEU A 112 -8.23 11.86 15.40
CA LEU A 112 -8.22 12.86 14.32
C LEU A 112 -6.81 13.43 14.08
N ARG A 113 -6.09 13.78 15.15
CA ARG A 113 -4.74 14.34 15.02
C ARG A 113 -3.75 13.31 14.45
N ASN A 114 -3.86 12.05 14.84
CA ASN A 114 -3.07 10.96 14.25
C ASN A 114 -3.28 10.85 12.74
N VAL A 115 -4.53 10.91 12.28
CA VAL A 115 -4.86 10.85 10.84
C VAL A 115 -4.31 12.07 10.11
N LEU A 116 -4.48 13.28 10.66
CA LEU A 116 -3.94 14.51 10.09
C LEU A 116 -2.42 14.48 9.91
N CYS A 117 -1.70 13.75 10.77
CA CYS A 117 -0.25 13.56 10.63
C CYS A 117 0.13 12.83 9.32
N GLY A 118 -0.77 12.07 8.69
CA GLY A 118 -0.53 11.46 7.38
C GLY A 118 -0.15 12.46 6.29
N ARG A 119 -0.65 13.70 6.36
CA ARG A 119 -0.31 14.77 5.40
C ARG A 119 0.82 15.71 5.82
N LEU A 120 1.52 15.45 6.92
CA LEU A 120 2.61 16.33 7.37
C LEU A 120 3.67 16.57 6.29
N GLY A 121 3.98 15.57 5.48
CA GLY A 121 4.95 15.68 4.38
C GLY A 121 4.56 16.66 3.27
N ARG A 122 3.30 17.12 3.21
CA ARG A 122 2.79 18.10 2.24
C ARG A 122 2.94 19.54 2.71
N TYR A 123 3.20 19.75 3.99
CA TYR A 123 3.28 21.05 4.62
C TYR A 123 4.71 21.41 4.99
N ARG A 124 4.99 22.70 4.99
CA ARG A 124 6.22 23.23 5.61
C ARG A 124 6.02 23.14 7.14
N TRP A 125 7.07 22.83 7.89
CA TRP A 125 7.00 22.54 9.32
C TRP A 125 6.26 23.59 10.15
N TRP A 126 6.33 24.90 9.78
CA TRP A 126 5.64 25.99 10.50
C TRP A 126 4.14 26.07 10.22
N GLN A 127 3.65 25.52 9.09
CA GLN A 127 2.22 25.60 8.71
C GLN A 127 1.34 24.72 9.59
N THR A 128 1.88 23.64 10.12
CA THR A 128 1.15 22.67 10.94
C THR A 128 1.51 22.73 12.42
N LEU A 129 2.47 23.60 12.79
CA LEU A 129 2.92 23.73 14.19
C LEU A 129 1.77 24.10 15.13
N PHE A 130 0.86 24.97 14.69
CA PHE A 130 -0.26 25.43 15.51
C PHE A 130 -1.60 24.82 15.12
N LYS A 131 -1.91 24.69 13.83
CA LYS A 131 -3.23 24.20 13.37
C LYS A 131 -3.16 23.59 11.98
N PHE A 132 -3.84 22.45 11.80
CA PHE A 132 -4.15 21.92 10.48
C PHE A 132 -5.27 22.72 9.79
N PRO A 133 -5.30 22.80 8.45
CA PRO A 133 -6.38 23.42 7.69
C PRO A 133 -7.76 22.86 8.05
N ARG A 134 -8.80 23.69 7.97
CA ARG A 134 -10.17 23.24 8.22
C ARG A 134 -10.63 22.18 7.22
N SER A 135 -10.23 22.31 5.95
CA SER A 135 -10.51 21.33 4.90
C SER A 135 -9.95 19.94 5.23
N ASP A 136 -8.69 19.87 5.70
CA ASP A 136 -8.08 18.61 6.09
C ASP A 136 -8.76 17.97 7.29
N LYS A 137 -9.18 18.78 8.27
CA LYS A 137 -9.94 18.27 9.42
C LYS A 137 -11.27 17.65 9.00
N ALA A 138 -11.99 18.31 8.08
CA ALA A 138 -13.25 17.80 7.54
C ALA A 138 -13.01 16.50 6.74
N ALA A 139 -12.02 16.47 5.84
CA ALA A 139 -11.69 15.29 5.06
C ALA A 139 -11.24 14.10 5.93
N ALA A 140 -10.41 14.35 6.94
CA ALA A 140 -9.98 13.31 7.89
C ALA A 140 -11.15 12.77 8.73
N ALA A 141 -12.10 13.65 9.12
CA ALA A 141 -13.29 13.24 9.85
C ALA A 141 -14.22 12.36 8.99
N LEU A 142 -14.40 12.68 7.71
CA LEU A 142 -15.16 11.86 6.77
C LEU A 142 -14.52 10.48 6.60
N LEU A 143 -13.21 10.41 6.35
CA LEU A 143 -12.50 9.14 6.23
C LEU A 143 -12.60 8.29 7.51
N LEU A 144 -12.53 8.94 8.68
CA LEU A 144 -12.73 8.25 9.96
C LEU A 144 -14.18 7.75 10.13
N ALA A 145 -15.16 8.48 9.61
CA ALA A 145 -16.56 8.04 9.60
C ALA A 145 -16.76 6.80 8.71
N ASP A 146 -16.13 6.78 7.54
CA ASP A 146 -16.13 5.62 6.63
C ASP A 146 -15.51 4.38 7.28
N LEU A 147 -14.56 4.56 8.19
CA LEU A 147 -13.95 3.49 8.98
C LEU A 147 -14.65 3.21 10.32
N GLY A 148 -15.83 3.81 10.56
CA GLY A 148 -16.63 3.59 11.75
C GLY A 148 -16.07 4.20 13.03
N LEU A 149 -15.31 5.31 12.92
CA LEU A 149 -14.64 5.98 14.03
C LEU A 149 -15.20 7.38 14.35
N SER A 150 -16.40 7.74 13.86
CA SER A 150 -17.00 9.06 14.07
C SER A 150 -17.10 9.45 15.54
N ALA A 151 -17.43 8.51 16.43
CA ALA A 151 -17.57 8.76 17.86
C ALA A 151 -16.22 8.94 18.59
N HIS A 152 -15.10 8.64 17.92
CA HIS A 152 -13.78 8.59 18.53
C HIS A 152 -12.81 9.69 18.07
N LEU A 153 -13.26 10.64 17.24
CA LEU A 153 -12.43 11.67 16.63
C LEU A 153 -11.52 12.41 17.64
N HIS A 154 -12.08 12.75 18.78
CA HIS A 154 -11.38 13.54 19.81
C HIS A 154 -10.81 12.70 20.95
N ARG A 155 -11.06 11.38 20.98
CA ARG A 155 -10.46 10.47 21.97
C ARG A 155 -8.98 10.29 21.68
N ARG A 156 -8.18 10.07 22.70
CA ARG A 156 -6.76 9.72 22.54
C ARG A 156 -6.64 8.32 21.93
N ALA A 157 -5.58 8.09 21.19
CA ALA A 157 -5.33 6.76 20.63
C ALA A 157 -5.16 5.70 21.71
N ALA A 158 -4.64 6.07 22.90
CA ALA A 158 -4.54 5.17 24.05
C ALA A 158 -5.90 4.72 24.63
N ASP A 159 -6.96 5.52 24.42
CA ASP A 159 -8.28 5.32 25.06
C ASP A 159 -9.26 4.57 24.13
N ILE A 160 -8.80 4.02 23.02
CA ILE A 160 -9.60 3.25 22.07
C ILE A 160 -9.07 1.82 21.94
N SER A 161 -9.93 0.89 21.54
CA SER A 161 -9.58 -0.53 21.37
C SER A 161 -8.52 -0.76 20.28
N GLY A 162 -7.84 -1.92 20.31
CA GLY A 162 -6.84 -2.29 19.30
C GLY A 162 -7.39 -2.28 17.88
N GLY A 163 -8.62 -2.78 17.65
CA GLY A 163 -9.26 -2.73 16.34
C GLY A 163 -9.61 -1.30 15.89
N GLU A 164 -9.96 -0.39 16.82
CA GLU A 164 -10.15 1.03 16.53
C GLU A 164 -8.81 1.71 16.22
N GLN A 165 -7.74 1.38 16.94
CA GLN A 165 -6.39 1.87 16.65
C GLN A 165 -5.93 1.42 15.27
N GLN A 166 -6.21 0.16 14.90
CA GLN A 166 -5.89 -0.38 13.58
C GLN A 166 -6.59 0.41 12.47
N ARG A 167 -7.90 0.65 12.58
CA ARG A 167 -8.65 1.46 11.62
C ARG A 167 -8.15 2.91 11.57
N ALA A 168 -7.75 3.48 12.69
CA ALA A 168 -7.15 4.81 12.72
C ALA A 168 -5.78 4.86 12.01
N ALA A 169 -4.97 3.79 12.11
CA ALA A 169 -3.72 3.66 11.38
C ALA A 169 -3.95 3.52 9.86
N VAL A 170 -4.97 2.76 9.46
CA VAL A 170 -5.43 2.67 8.06
C VAL A 170 -5.85 4.06 7.57
N ALA A 171 -6.71 4.77 8.33
CA ALA A 171 -7.11 6.13 7.98
C ALA A 171 -5.92 7.07 7.80
N ARG A 172 -4.93 7.01 8.68
CA ARG A 172 -3.71 7.84 8.59
C ARG A 172 -2.95 7.58 7.30
N ALA A 173 -2.75 6.30 6.94
CA ALA A 173 -2.03 5.92 5.73
C ALA A 173 -2.80 6.34 4.46
N LEU A 174 -4.11 6.14 4.42
CA LEU A 174 -4.97 6.56 3.31
C LEU A 174 -5.05 8.08 3.19
N PHE A 175 -5.10 8.80 4.31
CA PHE A 175 -5.16 10.27 4.32
C PHE A 175 -3.91 10.93 3.73
N GLN A 176 -2.77 10.22 3.71
CA GLN A 176 -1.57 10.64 3.01
C GLN A 176 -1.79 10.70 1.49
N GLU A 177 -2.78 9.96 0.95
CA GLU A 177 -3.01 9.73 -0.48
C GLU A 177 -1.77 9.19 -1.20
N PRO A 178 -1.21 8.07 -0.73
CA PRO A 178 0.02 7.51 -1.27
C PRO A 178 -0.23 6.91 -2.66
N GLU A 179 0.79 6.86 -3.49
CA GLU A 179 0.75 6.12 -4.76
C GLU A 179 1.02 4.62 -4.54
N LEU A 180 1.85 4.29 -3.53
CA LEU A 180 2.14 2.92 -3.09
C LEU A 180 1.71 2.77 -1.63
N LEU A 181 0.82 1.82 -1.34
CA LEU A 181 0.37 1.50 0.00
C LEU A 181 0.93 0.14 0.43
N LEU A 182 1.60 0.10 1.57
CA LEU A 182 2.20 -1.09 2.14
C LEU A 182 1.53 -1.38 3.49
N ALA A 183 0.87 -2.52 3.61
CA ALA A 183 0.06 -2.86 4.77
C ALA A 183 0.52 -4.20 5.38
N ASP A 184 1.11 -4.13 6.57
CA ASP A 184 1.53 -5.31 7.31
C ASP A 184 0.42 -5.74 8.27
N GLU A 185 -0.33 -6.78 7.87
CA GLU A 185 -1.49 -7.32 8.58
C GLU A 185 -2.58 -6.28 8.91
N PRO A 186 -3.12 -5.55 7.91
CA PRO A 186 -4.00 -4.41 8.15
C PRO A 186 -5.36 -4.77 8.78
N VAL A 187 -5.69 -6.06 8.88
CA VAL A 187 -7.00 -6.56 9.34
C VAL A 187 -6.92 -7.65 10.42
N SER A 188 -5.74 -7.92 10.98
CA SER A 188 -5.51 -9.05 11.92
C SER A 188 -6.36 -9.01 13.20
N ASN A 189 -6.74 -7.82 13.67
CA ASN A 189 -7.51 -7.63 14.91
C ASN A 189 -8.96 -7.17 14.66
N LEU A 190 -9.50 -7.40 13.47
CA LEU A 190 -10.83 -6.99 13.09
C LEU A 190 -11.75 -8.21 12.90
N ASP A 191 -13.03 -8.02 13.17
CA ASP A 191 -14.05 -9.00 12.78
C ASP A 191 -14.21 -9.07 11.26
N VAL A 192 -14.88 -10.13 10.78
CA VAL A 192 -15.04 -10.41 9.34
C VAL A 192 -15.68 -9.25 8.57
N TYR A 193 -16.67 -8.58 9.18
CA TYR A 193 -17.36 -7.45 8.55
C TYR A 193 -16.41 -6.26 8.38
N LEU A 194 -15.67 -5.90 9.41
CA LEU A 194 -14.70 -4.82 9.39
C LEU A 194 -13.50 -5.14 8.48
N CYS A 195 -13.03 -6.39 8.45
CA CYS A 195 -12.03 -6.86 7.48
C CYS A 195 -12.47 -6.56 6.05
N GLY A 196 -13.69 -6.98 5.69
CA GLY A 196 -14.23 -6.74 4.35
C GLY A 196 -14.34 -5.26 4.01
N ARG A 197 -14.73 -4.42 4.99
CA ARG A 197 -14.84 -2.97 4.81
C ARG A 197 -13.47 -2.31 4.59
N VAL A 198 -12.49 -2.61 5.42
CA VAL A 198 -11.12 -2.06 5.29
C VAL A 198 -10.49 -2.49 3.98
N LEU A 199 -10.50 -3.78 3.65
CA LEU A 199 -9.93 -4.28 2.40
C LEU A 199 -10.69 -3.76 1.17
N GLY A 200 -12.01 -3.58 1.27
CA GLY A 200 -12.81 -2.94 0.23
C GLY A 200 -12.37 -1.52 -0.07
N ILE A 201 -12.10 -0.71 0.97
CA ILE A 201 -11.56 0.65 0.82
C ILE A 201 -10.16 0.60 0.18
N LEU A 202 -9.27 -0.29 0.62
CA LEU A 202 -7.93 -0.44 0.04
C LEU A 202 -8.00 -0.83 -1.44
N ARG A 203 -8.89 -1.74 -1.80
CA ARG A 203 -9.11 -2.16 -3.20
C ARG A 203 -9.69 -1.03 -4.05
N GLN A 204 -10.65 -0.28 -3.51
CA GLN A 204 -11.22 0.89 -4.18
C GLN A 204 -10.13 1.94 -4.45
N GLU A 205 -9.29 2.24 -3.47
CA GLU A 205 -8.15 3.15 -3.63
C GLU A 205 -7.17 2.67 -4.70
N ALA A 206 -6.88 1.36 -4.74
CA ALA A 206 -6.02 0.79 -5.74
C ALA A 206 -6.63 0.95 -7.15
N HIS A 207 -7.85 0.48 -7.35
CA HIS A 207 -8.44 0.43 -8.69
C HIS A 207 -8.90 1.80 -9.21
N GLN A 208 -9.62 2.60 -8.39
CA GLN A 208 -10.19 3.86 -8.86
C GLN A 208 -9.16 4.99 -8.91
N ASN A 209 -8.23 5.01 -7.95
CA ASN A 209 -7.20 6.04 -7.87
C ASN A 209 -5.85 5.58 -8.46
N ARG A 210 -5.81 4.39 -9.11
CA ARG A 210 -4.62 3.80 -9.75
C ARG A 210 -3.41 3.73 -8.81
N ARG A 211 -3.65 3.43 -7.53
CA ARG A 211 -2.64 3.22 -6.49
C ARG A 211 -2.33 1.74 -6.39
N THR A 212 -1.09 1.39 -6.10
CA THR A 212 -0.75 -0.03 -5.88
C THR A 212 -0.71 -0.31 -4.39
N ALA A 213 -1.30 -1.42 -3.95
CA ALA A 213 -1.31 -1.83 -2.56
C ALA A 213 -0.66 -3.20 -2.37
N PHE A 214 0.26 -3.33 -1.41
CA PHE A 214 0.78 -4.61 -0.93
C PHE A 214 0.22 -4.86 0.47
N CYS A 215 -0.45 -5.98 0.66
CA CYS A 215 -1.08 -6.34 1.92
C CYS A 215 -0.60 -7.71 2.39
N VAL A 216 -0.02 -7.81 3.58
CA VAL A 216 0.20 -9.11 4.22
C VAL A 216 -1.13 -9.64 4.71
N LEU A 217 -1.58 -10.75 4.14
CA LEU A 217 -2.85 -11.41 4.47
C LEU A 217 -2.61 -12.89 4.76
N HIS A 218 -3.42 -13.48 5.64
CA HIS A 218 -3.32 -14.88 6.03
C HIS A 218 -4.56 -15.70 5.67
N ASP A 219 -5.72 -15.08 5.56
CA ASP A 219 -6.99 -15.74 5.27
C ASP A 219 -7.16 -15.96 3.75
N PRO A 220 -7.26 -17.23 3.28
CA PRO A 220 -7.45 -17.54 1.86
C PRO A 220 -8.72 -16.92 1.26
N ALA A 221 -9.80 -16.81 2.02
CA ALA A 221 -11.04 -16.23 1.53
C ALA A 221 -10.91 -14.72 1.24
N LEU A 222 -10.12 -14.01 2.08
CA LEU A 222 -9.81 -12.60 1.85
C LEU A 222 -8.88 -12.42 0.65
N LEU A 223 -7.92 -13.34 0.44
CA LEU A 223 -7.03 -13.32 -0.72
C LEU A 223 -7.82 -13.40 -2.03
N GLU A 224 -8.68 -14.41 -2.17
CA GLU A 224 -9.47 -14.63 -3.39
C GLU A 224 -10.46 -13.48 -3.66
N ARG A 225 -10.92 -12.81 -2.63
CA ARG A 225 -11.90 -11.74 -2.75
C ARG A 225 -11.30 -10.38 -3.05
N PHE A 226 -10.12 -10.07 -2.51
CA PHE A 226 -9.61 -8.69 -2.51
C PHE A 226 -8.30 -8.50 -3.26
N ALA A 227 -7.49 -9.54 -3.48
CA ALA A 227 -6.22 -9.43 -4.18
C ALA A 227 -6.39 -9.63 -5.70
N ASP A 228 -5.59 -8.91 -6.47
CA ASP A 228 -5.42 -9.15 -7.90
C ASP A 228 -4.26 -10.11 -8.14
N PHE A 229 -3.23 -10.04 -7.28
CA PHE A 229 -2.07 -10.92 -7.31
C PHE A 229 -1.75 -11.46 -5.92
N VAL A 230 -1.21 -12.65 -5.86
CA VAL A 230 -0.67 -13.26 -4.64
C VAL A 230 0.82 -13.54 -4.84
N LEU A 231 1.66 -12.87 -4.03
CA LEU A 231 3.09 -13.12 -3.95
C LEU A 231 3.37 -14.05 -2.76
N SER A 232 3.80 -15.27 -3.04
CA SER A 232 4.12 -16.30 -2.04
C SER A 232 5.63 -16.41 -1.86
N LEU A 233 6.10 -16.33 -0.61
CA LEU A 233 7.50 -16.57 -0.23
C LEU A 233 7.66 -17.96 0.39
N ASP A 234 8.71 -18.69 -0.03
CA ASP A 234 9.00 -20.04 0.45
C ASP A 234 9.92 -19.99 1.69
N PRO A 235 9.54 -20.61 2.82
CA PRO A 235 10.34 -20.59 4.05
C PRO A 235 11.61 -21.44 3.99
N MET A 236 11.66 -22.44 3.11
CA MET A 236 12.77 -23.40 3.00
C MET A 236 13.77 -22.99 1.93
N ASN A 237 13.31 -22.30 0.89
CA ASN A 237 14.17 -21.83 -0.19
C ASN A 237 13.94 -20.35 -0.49
N PRO A 238 14.84 -19.45 -0.11
CA PRO A 238 14.71 -18.01 -0.30
C PRO A 238 14.72 -17.58 -1.78
N GLU A 239 15.15 -18.44 -2.69
CA GLU A 239 15.13 -18.18 -4.14
C GLU A 239 13.81 -18.65 -4.78
N ARG A 240 12.95 -19.32 -4.01
CA ARG A 240 11.66 -19.81 -4.48
C ARG A 240 10.54 -18.90 -4.01
N TRP A 241 10.09 -18.08 -4.92
CA TRP A 241 8.91 -17.23 -4.77
C TRP A 241 7.99 -17.44 -5.96
N ARG A 242 6.71 -17.12 -5.80
CA ARG A 242 5.72 -17.28 -6.87
C ARG A 242 4.75 -16.10 -6.85
N VAL A 243 4.44 -15.59 -8.03
CA VAL A 243 3.32 -14.67 -8.23
C VAL A 243 2.22 -15.44 -8.93
N ARG A 244 1.01 -15.35 -8.40
CA ARG A 244 -0.21 -15.89 -8.98
C ARG A 244 -1.21 -14.75 -9.17
N GLU A 245 -1.78 -14.64 -10.34
CA GLU A 245 -2.92 -13.77 -10.59
C GLU A 245 -4.19 -14.40 -10.00
N VAL A 246 -4.99 -13.59 -9.33
CA VAL A 246 -6.29 -13.99 -8.80
C VAL A 246 -7.33 -13.46 -9.79
N HIS A 247 -7.94 -14.32 -10.57
CA HIS A 247 -9.09 -13.94 -11.37
C HIS A 247 -10.22 -13.59 -10.41
N ALA A 248 -10.64 -12.34 -10.37
CA ALA A 248 -11.82 -11.94 -9.64
C ALA A 248 -12.97 -12.83 -10.11
N ALA A 249 -13.49 -13.64 -9.21
CA ALA A 249 -14.74 -14.34 -9.48
C ALA A 249 -15.75 -13.27 -9.90
N ALA A 250 -16.22 -13.35 -11.13
CA ALA A 250 -17.19 -12.41 -11.67
C ALA A 250 -18.33 -12.30 -10.66
N ALA A 251 -18.52 -11.10 -10.13
CA ALA A 251 -19.64 -10.84 -9.23
C ALA A 251 -20.91 -11.02 -10.06
N HIS A 252 -21.57 -12.16 -9.84
CA HIS A 252 -22.93 -12.42 -10.30
C HIS A 252 -23.93 -11.82 -9.31
#